data_699d690381752e0747f1d554103e2ceb
#
_entry.id   699d690381752e0747f1d554103e2ceb
#
_cell.length_a   1.000
_cell.length_b   1.000
_cell.length_c   1.000
_cell.angle_alpha   90.00
_cell.angle_beta   90.00
_cell.angle_gamma   90.00
#
_symmetry.space_group_name_H-M   'P 1'
#
loop_
_entity.id
_entity.type
_entity.pdbx_description
1 polymer ?
#
loop_
_entity_poly.entity_id
_entity_poly.type
_entity_poly.pdbx_seq_one_letter_code
_entity_poly.pdbx_strand_id
1 'polypeptide(L)'
;LPIYDGTSISLTYEDGKLVRAVTRGDGEKGDDVTDNVKTIRTIPLVLHGDYPKSFEIRGEILMPWVVFEELNREKEAREEPLFANPRNAASGTLKLQNSAIVASRKLDAYLYYLLGEELPCDGHYENLQAAASWGFKTSEHTRKAHSLEEVFEYINYWDTERKNLPVATDGIVLKVNSLRQQKNLGFTAKSPRWAIAYKFQAERALTRLNRVTYQVGRTGAVTPVANLDPVQLSGTIVKRASLHNADIIEGLDLHIGDMVYVEKGGEIIPKITGVDKDARSMLIGEKVKFITHCPECGSKLIRFEGEAAHYCPNETACPPQIKGKIEHFISRKAMNIDGLGPETV
;
A
#
# COMPACT_ATOMS: atom_id res chain seq x y z
N LEU A 1 -9.30 -15.33 3.67
CA LEU A 1 -8.37 -15.08 2.59
C LEU A 1 -7.35 -14.02 3.01
N PRO A 2 -6.03 -14.30 2.97
CA PRO A 2 -5.01 -13.29 3.25
C PRO A 2 -5.10 -12.10 2.27
N ILE A 3 -4.82 -10.90 2.77
CA ILE A 3 -4.65 -9.71 1.94
C ILE A 3 -3.17 -9.62 1.59
N TYR A 4 -2.85 -9.92 0.36
CA TYR A 4 -1.49 -9.82 -0.15
C TYR A 4 -1.13 -8.37 -0.48
N ASP A 5 0.08 -7.94 -0.12
CA ASP A 5 0.56 -6.58 -0.33
C ASP A 5 1.38 -6.47 -1.62
N GLY A 6 0.70 -6.20 -2.72
CA GLY A 6 1.26 -6.12 -4.05
C GLY A 6 0.62 -5.06 -4.93
N THR A 7 0.51 -5.35 -6.21
CA THR A 7 -0.15 -4.53 -7.22
C THR A 7 -1.34 -5.26 -7.81
N SER A 8 -2.52 -4.69 -7.64
CA SER A 8 -3.77 -5.28 -8.15
C SER A 8 -3.75 -5.40 -9.66
N ILE A 9 -4.19 -6.54 -10.16
CA ILE A 9 -4.25 -6.89 -11.57
C ILE A 9 -5.61 -7.48 -11.93
N SER A 10 -6.08 -7.18 -13.12
CA SER A 10 -7.22 -7.83 -13.75
C SER A 10 -6.76 -8.53 -15.02
N LEU A 11 -7.05 -9.82 -15.14
CA LEU A 11 -6.71 -10.66 -16.26
C LEU A 11 -7.98 -11.07 -16.99
N THR A 12 -8.04 -10.86 -18.30
CA THR A 12 -9.15 -11.28 -19.16
C THR A 12 -8.73 -12.51 -19.96
N TYR A 13 -9.56 -13.54 -19.91
CA TYR A 13 -9.40 -14.78 -20.67
C TYR A 13 -10.56 -14.97 -21.64
N GLU A 14 -10.23 -15.37 -22.87
CA GLU A 14 -11.17 -15.77 -23.90
C GLU A 14 -10.73 -17.10 -24.51
N ASP A 15 -11.65 -18.04 -24.63
CA ASP A 15 -11.38 -19.39 -25.15
C ASP A 15 -10.13 -20.03 -24.51
N GLY A 16 -9.96 -19.82 -23.20
CA GLY A 16 -8.86 -20.37 -22.40
C GLY A 16 -7.49 -19.70 -22.60
N LYS A 17 -7.43 -18.55 -23.27
CA LYS A 17 -6.17 -17.81 -23.50
C LYS A 17 -6.19 -16.46 -22.82
N LEU A 18 -5.04 -16.06 -22.26
CA LEU A 18 -4.87 -14.70 -21.75
C LEU A 18 -4.86 -13.70 -22.91
N VAL A 19 -5.87 -12.83 -22.95
CA VAL A 19 -6.00 -11.80 -23.98
C VAL A 19 -5.60 -10.41 -23.49
N ARG A 20 -5.78 -10.13 -22.18
CA ARG A 20 -5.49 -8.80 -21.62
C ARG A 20 -5.17 -8.86 -20.14
N ALA A 21 -4.22 -8.00 -19.72
CA ALA A 21 -3.90 -7.76 -18.31
C ALA A 21 -3.81 -6.25 -18.05
N VAL A 22 -4.57 -5.76 -17.06
CA VAL A 22 -4.69 -4.33 -16.75
C VAL A 22 -4.49 -4.09 -15.27
N THR A 23 -3.70 -3.09 -14.91
CA THR A 23 -3.56 -2.64 -13.52
C THR A 23 -4.81 -1.92 -13.05
N ARG A 24 -5.00 -1.82 -11.74
CA ARG A 24 -6.15 -1.11 -11.14
C ARG A 24 -6.20 0.37 -11.53
N GLY A 25 -5.04 1.02 -11.74
CA GLY A 25 -4.95 2.46 -12.00
C GLY A 25 -5.62 3.31 -10.92
N ASP A 26 -6.45 4.26 -11.35
CA ASP A 26 -7.28 5.13 -10.50
C ASP A 26 -8.67 4.55 -10.17
N GLY A 27 -8.96 3.36 -10.68
CA GLY A 27 -10.24 2.67 -10.56
C GLY A 27 -11.12 2.74 -11.81
N GLU A 28 -10.87 3.70 -12.71
CA GLU A 28 -11.54 3.84 -14.01
C GLU A 28 -10.60 3.51 -15.18
N LYS A 29 -9.34 3.95 -15.08
CA LYS A 29 -8.30 3.72 -16.10
C LYS A 29 -7.09 3.06 -15.48
N GLY A 30 -6.66 1.95 -16.04
CA GLY A 30 -5.45 1.21 -15.67
C GLY A 30 -4.48 1.12 -16.84
N ASP A 31 -3.22 0.82 -16.54
CA ASP A 31 -2.19 0.59 -17.54
C ASP A 31 -2.36 -0.82 -18.11
N ASP A 32 -2.32 -0.97 -19.43
CA ASP A 32 -2.20 -2.28 -20.09
C ASP A 32 -0.77 -2.80 -19.91
N VAL A 33 -0.65 -3.92 -19.20
CA VAL A 33 0.62 -4.57 -18.87
C VAL A 33 0.68 -6.01 -19.37
N THR A 34 -0.10 -6.31 -20.38
CA THR A 34 -0.29 -7.69 -20.90
C THR A 34 1.04 -8.36 -21.23
N ASP A 35 1.95 -7.68 -21.93
CA ASP A 35 3.23 -8.27 -22.34
C ASP A 35 4.16 -8.54 -21.14
N ASN A 36 4.12 -7.69 -20.14
CA ASN A 36 4.87 -7.88 -18.90
C ASN A 36 4.28 -9.03 -18.06
N VAL A 37 2.95 -9.10 -17.97
CA VAL A 37 2.26 -10.18 -17.25
C VAL A 37 2.52 -11.55 -17.88
N LYS A 38 2.64 -11.64 -19.20
CA LYS A 38 3.01 -12.88 -19.91
C LYS A 38 4.36 -13.46 -19.47
N THR A 39 5.23 -12.67 -18.87
CA THR A 39 6.53 -13.15 -18.34
C THR A 39 6.41 -13.79 -16.95
N ILE A 40 5.28 -13.63 -16.25
CA ILE A 40 5.08 -14.16 -14.90
C ILE A 40 4.68 -15.63 -15.01
N ARG A 41 5.56 -16.51 -14.56
CA ARG A 41 5.42 -17.97 -14.75
C ARG A 41 4.20 -18.58 -14.07
N THR A 42 3.69 -17.94 -13.01
CA THR A 42 2.53 -18.40 -12.24
C THR A 42 1.19 -17.94 -12.82
N ILE A 43 1.21 -17.18 -13.92
CA ILE A 43 0.04 -16.79 -14.67
C ILE A 43 -0.03 -17.66 -15.93
N PRO A 44 -1.05 -18.54 -16.08
CA PRO A 44 -1.18 -19.40 -17.24
C PRO A 44 -1.52 -18.59 -18.49
N LEU A 45 -0.80 -18.80 -19.58
CA LEU A 45 -1.12 -18.20 -20.88
C LEU A 45 -2.26 -18.94 -21.58
N VAL A 46 -2.34 -20.26 -21.33
CA VAL A 46 -3.37 -21.16 -21.80
C VAL A 46 -3.88 -21.99 -20.64
N LEU A 47 -5.18 -22.08 -20.50
CA LEU A 47 -5.85 -22.82 -19.43
C LEU A 47 -6.04 -24.29 -19.77
N HIS A 48 -6.24 -25.09 -18.73
CA HIS A 48 -6.55 -26.50 -18.81
C HIS A 48 -7.92 -26.80 -18.15
N GLY A 49 -8.56 -27.89 -18.58
CA GLY A 49 -9.82 -28.34 -17.97
C GLY A 49 -11.06 -27.65 -18.53
N ASP A 50 -12.12 -27.62 -17.75
CA ASP A 50 -13.42 -27.08 -18.12
C ASP A 50 -13.60 -25.66 -17.55
N TYR A 51 -13.38 -24.67 -18.37
CA TYR A 51 -13.41 -23.27 -18.04
C TYR A 51 -14.46 -22.50 -18.83
N PRO A 52 -15.00 -21.37 -18.31
CA PRO A 52 -15.92 -20.52 -19.05
C PRO A 52 -15.28 -19.94 -20.32
N LYS A 53 -16.07 -19.74 -21.35
CA LYS A 53 -15.59 -19.20 -22.62
C LYS A 53 -14.94 -17.84 -22.51
N SER A 54 -15.52 -16.97 -21.66
CA SER A 54 -15.00 -15.61 -21.37
C SER A 54 -15.18 -15.29 -19.91
N PHE A 55 -14.14 -14.80 -19.27
CA PHE A 55 -14.16 -14.36 -17.87
C PHE A 55 -13.01 -13.42 -17.54
N GLU A 56 -13.14 -12.73 -16.42
CA GLU A 56 -12.10 -11.93 -15.79
C GLU A 56 -11.70 -12.57 -14.46
N ILE A 57 -10.41 -12.61 -14.17
CA ILE A 57 -9.91 -13.01 -12.86
C ILE A 57 -8.99 -11.92 -12.31
N ARG A 58 -9.25 -11.53 -11.06
CA ARG A 58 -8.48 -10.49 -10.38
C ARG A 58 -7.58 -11.10 -9.32
N GLY A 59 -6.46 -10.44 -9.11
CA GLY A 59 -5.48 -10.85 -8.13
C GLY A 59 -4.48 -9.76 -7.80
N GLU A 60 -3.37 -10.20 -7.25
CA GLU A 60 -2.27 -9.34 -6.85
C GLU A 60 -0.97 -9.86 -7.47
N ILE A 61 -0.23 -8.97 -8.14
CA ILE A 61 1.15 -9.22 -8.57
C ILE A 61 2.08 -8.85 -7.43
N LEU A 62 2.99 -9.74 -7.10
CA LEU A 62 3.82 -9.70 -5.91
C LEU A 62 5.30 -9.89 -6.24
N MET A 63 6.14 -9.41 -5.36
CA MET A 63 7.55 -9.76 -5.34
C MET A 63 7.81 -10.58 -4.07
N PRO A 64 8.22 -11.86 -4.18
CA PRO A 64 8.61 -12.66 -3.03
C PRO A 64 9.76 -12.04 -2.23
N TRP A 65 9.78 -12.22 -0.91
CA TRP A 65 10.82 -11.66 -0.04
C TRP A 65 12.23 -12.02 -0.48
N VAL A 66 12.46 -13.28 -0.85
CA VAL A 66 13.77 -13.76 -1.32
C VAL A 66 14.23 -12.99 -2.56
N VAL A 67 13.33 -12.74 -3.51
CA VAL A 67 13.63 -12.00 -4.74
C VAL A 67 13.90 -10.52 -4.43
N PHE A 68 13.10 -9.93 -3.55
CA PHE A 68 13.27 -8.55 -3.12
C PHE A 68 14.63 -8.31 -2.45
N GLU A 69 15.05 -9.21 -1.57
CA GLU A 69 16.35 -9.15 -0.89
C GLU A 69 17.52 -9.35 -1.86
N GLU A 70 17.38 -10.28 -2.83
CA GLU A 70 18.37 -10.52 -3.88
C GLU A 70 18.58 -9.26 -4.74
N LEU A 71 17.49 -8.66 -5.22
CA LEU A 71 17.54 -7.44 -6.03
C LEU A 71 18.12 -6.24 -5.26
N ASN A 72 17.81 -6.10 -3.98
CA ASN A 72 18.38 -5.03 -3.17
C ASN A 72 19.87 -5.23 -2.90
N ARG A 73 20.35 -6.47 -2.71
CA ARG A 73 21.79 -6.77 -2.64
C ARG A 73 22.52 -6.42 -3.93
N GLU A 74 21.91 -6.73 -5.09
CA GLU A 74 22.49 -6.35 -6.38
C GLU A 74 22.58 -4.84 -6.57
N LYS A 75 21.53 -4.09 -6.15
CA LYS A 75 21.52 -2.64 -6.19
C LYS A 75 22.57 -2.02 -5.26
N GLU A 76 22.69 -2.55 -4.05
CA GLU A 76 23.70 -2.12 -3.09
C GLU A 76 25.12 -2.30 -3.65
N ALA A 77 25.39 -3.44 -4.27
CA ALA A 77 26.68 -3.72 -4.92
C ALA A 77 27.01 -2.78 -6.11
N ARG A 78 25.97 -2.15 -6.69
CA ARG A 78 26.11 -1.16 -7.78
C ARG A 78 25.99 0.28 -7.30
N GLU A 79 25.88 0.50 -5.98
CA GLU A 79 25.66 1.83 -5.37
C GLU A 79 24.37 2.51 -5.86
N GLU A 80 23.36 1.71 -6.26
CA GLU A 80 22.07 2.20 -6.71
C GLU A 80 21.08 2.35 -5.54
N PRO A 81 20.07 3.26 -5.63
CA PRO A 81 19.01 3.37 -4.64
C PRO A 81 18.24 2.05 -4.48
N LEU A 82 18.07 1.60 -3.22
CA LEU A 82 17.36 0.37 -2.90
C LEU A 82 15.85 0.52 -3.10
N PHE A 83 15.17 -0.58 -3.38
CA PHE A 83 13.72 -0.63 -3.33
C PHE A 83 13.24 -0.48 -1.88
N ALA A 84 12.21 0.34 -1.67
CA ALA A 84 11.70 0.63 -0.34
C ALA A 84 10.93 -0.53 0.30
N ASN A 85 10.18 -1.30 -0.51
CA ASN A 85 9.40 -2.46 -0.08
C ASN A 85 9.05 -3.35 -1.28
N PRO A 86 8.63 -4.63 -1.05
CA PRO A 86 8.27 -5.55 -2.13
C PRO A 86 7.14 -5.06 -3.03
N ARG A 87 6.11 -4.40 -2.46
CA ARG A 87 4.99 -3.84 -3.22
C ARG A 87 5.44 -2.81 -4.25
N ASN A 88 6.24 -1.82 -3.82
CA ASN A 88 6.75 -0.78 -4.72
C ASN A 88 7.69 -1.37 -5.78
N ALA A 89 8.51 -2.35 -5.40
CA ALA A 89 9.38 -3.07 -6.31
C ALA A 89 8.58 -3.86 -7.37
N ALA A 90 7.50 -4.54 -6.97
CA ALA A 90 6.61 -5.25 -7.88
C ALA A 90 5.89 -4.29 -8.83
N SER A 91 5.28 -3.21 -8.29
CA SER A 91 4.55 -2.21 -9.08
C SER A 91 5.45 -1.51 -10.10
N GLY A 92 6.64 -1.08 -9.68
CA GLY A 92 7.61 -0.44 -10.57
C GLY A 92 8.13 -1.40 -11.65
N THR A 93 8.36 -2.67 -11.29
CA THR A 93 8.80 -3.70 -12.24
C THR A 93 7.72 -3.98 -13.29
N LEU A 94 6.45 -4.12 -12.87
CA LEU A 94 5.35 -4.45 -13.78
C LEU A 94 5.14 -3.39 -14.87
N LYS A 95 5.56 -2.16 -14.64
CA LYS A 95 5.39 -1.02 -15.56
C LYS A 95 6.62 -0.72 -16.42
N LEU A 96 7.68 -1.53 -16.35
CA LEU A 96 8.85 -1.37 -17.20
C LEU A 96 8.51 -1.63 -18.67
N GLN A 97 9.13 -0.87 -19.56
CA GLN A 97 8.94 -1.04 -21.01
C GLN A 97 9.60 -2.32 -21.54
N ASN A 98 10.66 -2.78 -20.90
CA ASN A 98 11.41 -3.98 -21.31
C ASN A 98 10.93 -5.22 -20.55
N SER A 99 10.15 -6.06 -21.20
CA SER A 99 9.61 -7.30 -20.64
C SER A 99 10.67 -8.34 -20.27
N ALA A 100 11.86 -8.31 -20.88
CA ALA A 100 12.97 -9.19 -20.49
C ALA A 100 13.50 -8.85 -19.09
N ILE A 101 13.53 -7.56 -18.74
CA ILE A 101 13.89 -7.14 -17.37
C ILE A 101 12.79 -7.56 -16.39
N VAL A 102 11.52 -7.44 -16.77
CA VAL A 102 10.39 -7.91 -15.93
C VAL A 102 10.54 -9.42 -15.67
N ALA A 103 10.82 -10.22 -16.69
CA ALA A 103 11.03 -11.66 -16.57
C ALA A 103 12.17 -12.00 -15.60
N SER A 104 13.27 -11.27 -15.63
CA SER A 104 14.43 -11.50 -14.74
C SER A 104 14.12 -11.25 -13.27
N ARG A 105 13.11 -10.39 -12.97
CA ARG A 105 12.73 -10.03 -11.61
C ARG A 105 11.74 -10.99 -10.95
N LYS A 106 11.42 -12.11 -11.59
CA LYS A 106 10.70 -13.26 -11.02
C LYS A 106 9.48 -12.86 -10.19
N LEU A 107 8.60 -11.99 -10.73
CA LEU A 107 7.34 -11.65 -10.09
C LEU A 107 6.45 -12.89 -9.93
N ASP A 108 5.58 -12.85 -8.94
CA ASP A 108 4.59 -13.88 -8.64
C ASP A 108 3.18 -13.29 -8.64
N ALA A 109 2.14 -14.12 -8.65
CA ALA A 109 0.76 -13.70 -8.65
C ALA A 109 -0.11 -14.62 -7.80
N TYR A 110 -1.03 -14.03 -7.04
CA TYR A 110 -2.13 -14.76 -6.40
C TYR A 110 -3.47 -14.22 -6.88
N LEU A 111 -4.28 -15.11 -7.50
CA LEU A 111 -5.60 -14.77 -8.03
C LEU A 111 -6.66 -15.09 -6.95
N TYR A 112 -7.58 -14.17 -6.71
CA TYR A 112 -8.50 -14.29 -5.59
C TYR A 112 -9.95 -13.89 -5.89
N TYR A 113 -10.27 -13.50 -7.13
CA TYR A 113 -11.64 -13.10 -7.49
C TYR A 113 -11.95 -13.40 -8.95
N LEU A 114 -12.86 -14.35 -9.17
CA LEU A 114 -13.35 -14.75 -10.49
C LEU A 114 -14.63 -13.99 -10.81
N LEU A 115 -14.71 -13.43 -12.00
CA LEU A 115 -15.82 -12.64 -12.52
C LEU A 115 -16.21 -13.13 -13.91
N GLY A 116 -17.50 -13.28 -14.15
CA GLY A 116 -18.04 -13.71 -15.44
C GLY A 116 -19.54 -13.95 -15.34
N GLU A 117 -20.18 -14.11 -16.50
CA GLU A 117 -21.62 -14.42 -16.58
C GLU A 117 -21.89 -15.89 -16.28
N GLU A 118 -21.02 -16.77 -16.74
CA GLU A 118 -21.14 -18.23 -16.64
C GLU A 118 -20.07 -18.78 -15.68
N LEU A 119 -20.22 -18.53 -14.38
CA LEU A 119 -19.31 -19.10 -13.39
C LEU A 119 -19.71 -20.53 -13.01
N PRO A 120 -18.73 -21.42 -12.69
CA PRO A 120 -19.00 -22.82 -12.39
C PRO A 120 -19.92 -23.04 -11.19
N CYS A 121 -19.81 -22.19 -10.16
CA CYS A 121 -20.49 -22.36 -8.88
C CYS A 121 -21.06 -21.05 -8.35
N ASP A 122 -22.09 -21.14 -7.46
CA ASP A 122 -22.53 -19.96 -6.68
C ASP A 122 -21.55 -19.59 -5.57
N GLY A 123 -20.61 -20.45 -5.21
CA GLY A 123 -19.66 -20.20 -4.12
C GLY A 123 -18.36 -19.52 -4.59
N HIS A 124 -17.97 -18.43 -3.94
CA HIS A 124 -16.70 -17.75 -4.20
C HIS A 124 -15.50 -18.68 -3.98
N TYR A 125 -15.51 -19.43 -2.89
CA TYR A 125 -14.45 -20.40 -2.55
C TYR A 125 -14.37 -21.51 -3.61
N GLU A 126 -15.49 -22.08 -3.97
CA GLU A 126 -15.59 -23.15 -4.97
C GLU A 126 -15.13 -22.69 -6.36
N ASN A 127 -15.43 -21.44 -6.73
CA ASN A 127 -14.93 -20.83 -7.96
C ASN A 127 -13.42 -20.64 -7.95
N LEU A 128 -12.81 -20.33 -6.80
CA LEU A 128 -11.35 -20.26 -6.69
C LEU A 128 -10.71 -21.65 -6.80
N GLN A 129 -11.35 -22.70 -6.28
CA GLN A 129 -10.90 -24.08 -6.45
C GLN A 129 -10.96 -24.50 -7.93
N ALA A 130 -12.02 -24.13 -8.63
CA ALA A 130 -12.15 -24.35 -10.08
C ALA A 130 -11.04 -23.59 -10.83
N ALA A 131 -10.79 -22.32 -10.51
CA ALA A 131 -9.71 -21.54 -11.11
C ALA A 131 -8.34 -22.19 -10.89
N ALA A 132 -8.07 -22.71 -9.70
CA ALA A 132 -6.84 -23.45 -9.42
C ALA A 132 -6.70 -24.69 -10.32
N SER A 133 -7.79 -25.41 -10.59
CA SER A 133 -7.76 -26.58 -11.49
C SER A 133 -7.50 -26.19 -12.95
N TRP A 134 -7.74 -24.96 -13.36
CA TRP A 134 -7.42 -24.44 -14.70
C TRP A 134 -5.97 -24.00 -14.86
N GLY A 135 -5.19 -23.97 -13.76
CA GLY A 135 -3.77 -23.61 -13.72
C GLY A 135 -3.47 -22.28 -13.05
N PHE A 136 -4.47 -21.57 -12.50
CA PHE A 136 -4.21 -20.35 -11.74
C PHE A 136 -3.62 -20.64 -10.37
N LYS A 137 -2.67 -19.80 -9.96
CA LYS A 137 -2.18 -19.79 -8.59
C LYS A 137 -3.16 -19.04 -7.70
N THR A 138 -3.92 -19.76 -6.90
CA THR A 138 -4.77 -19.23 -5.86
C THR A 138 -4.12 -19.46 -4.49
N SER A 139 -4.59 -18.76 -3.46
CA SER A 139 -4.04 -18.94 -2.13
C SER A 139 -4.50 -20.25 -1.50
N GLU A 140 -3.57 -21.13 -1.17
CA GLU A 140 -3.80 -22.36 -0.39
C GLU A 140 -4.29 -22.06 1.04
N HIS A 141 -4.06 -20.83 1.51
CA HIS A 141 -4.46 -20.36 2.83
C HIS A 141 -5.91 -19.85 2.87
N THR A 142 -6.61 -19.87 1.75
CA THR A 142 -8.04 -19.52 1.71
C THR A 142 -8.84 -20.61 2.42
N ARG A 143 -9.67 -20.20 3.38
CA ARG A 143 -10.50 -21.10 4.17
C ARG A 143 -11.97 -20.68 4.11
N LYS A 144 -12.87 -21.65 4.04
CA LYS A 144 -14.31 -21.46 4.24
C LYS A 144 -14.60 -21.60 5.73
N ALA A 145 -15.29 -20.64 6.31
CA ALA A 145 -15.70 -20.64 7.71
C ALA A 145 -17.22 -20.70 7.82
N HIS A 146 -17.72 -21.42 8.83
CA HIS A 146 -19.15 -21.66 9.07
C HIS A 146 -19.63 -20.96 10.34
N SER A 147 -18.73 -20.45 11.16
CA SER A 147 -19.04 -19.71 12.38
C SER A 147 -18.10 -18.53 12.60
N LEU A 148 -18.45 -17.64 13.52
CA LEU A 148 -17.57 -16.52 13.92
C LEU A 148 -16.35 -17.03 14.69
N GLU A 149 -16.49 -18.09 15.44
CA GLU A 149 -15.39 -18.73 16.18
C GLU A 149 -14.30 -19.20 15.21
N GLU A 150 -14.67 -19.88 14.13
CA GLU A 150 -13.73 -20.29 13.07
C GLU A 150 -13.07 -19.10 12.38
N VAL A 151 -13.78 -18.00 12.23
CA VAL A 151 -13.21 -16.75 11.68
C VAL A 151 -12.16 -16.18 12.62
N PHE A 152 -12.45 -16.10 13.93
CA PHE A 152 -11.50 -15.58 14.91
C PHE A 152 -10.28 -16.50 15.08
N GLU A 153 -10.45 -17.81 15.05
CA GLU A 153 -9.33 -18.77 15.02
C GLU A 153 -8.41 -18.49 13.81
N TYR A 154 -8.99 -18.30 12.63
CA TYR A 154 -8.25 -18.01 11.42
C TYR A 154 -7.50 -16.66 11.51
N ILE A 155 -8.13 -15.62 12.06
CA ILE A 155 -7.51 -14.30 12.28
C ILE A 155 -6.33 -14.42 13.23
N ASN A 156 -6.53 -15.08 14.40
CA ASN A 156 -5.49 -15.23 15.43
C ASN A 156 -4.30 -16.04 14.91
N TYR A 157 -4.56 -17.09 14.14
CA TYR A 157 -3.52 -17.89 13.51
C TYR A 157 -2.64 -17.04 12.58
N TRP A 158 -3.27 -16.29 11.67
CA TRP A 158 -2.54 -15.51 10.68
C TRP A 158 -1.92 -14.22 11.24
N ASP A 159 -2.40 -13.70 12.34
CA ASP A 159 -1.74 -12.56 13.00
C ASP A 159 -0.30 -12.92 13.42
N THR A 160 -0.05 -14.18 13.74
CA THR A 160 1.27 -14.71 14.10
C THR A 160 2.00 -15.30 12.88
N GLU A 161 1.36 -16.21 12.16
CA GLU A 161 2.01 -17.03 11.12
C GLU A 161 2.26 -16.28 9.79
N ARG A 162 1.64 -15.12 9.58
CA ARG A 162 1.87 -14.31 8.37
C ARG A 162 3.34 -13.98 8.11
N LYS A 163 4.16 -13.93 9.16
CA LYS A 163 5.61 -13.64 9.06
C LYS A 163 6.39 -14.73 8.34
N ASN A 164 5.83 -15.94 8.31
CA ASN A 164 6.43 -17.10 7.65
C ASN A 164 6.01 -17.23 6.18
N LEU A 165 5.14 -16.33 5.69
CA LEU A 165 4.74 -16.34 4.29
C LEU A 165 5.86 -15.82 3.38
N PRO A 166 6.01 -16.39 2.18
CA PRO A 166 7.04 -15.97 1.23
C PRO A 166 6.80 -14.58 0.63
N VAL A 167 5.64 -13.99 0.90
CA VAL A 167 5.18 -12.70 0.37
C VAL A 167 4.59 -11.82 1.47
N ALA A 168 4.62 -10.51 1.28
CA ALA A 168 4.07 -9.56 2.22
C ALA A 168 2.53 -9.66 2.30
N THR A 169 2.00 -9.62 3.53
CA THR A 169 0.55 -9.60 3.81
C THR A 169 0.25 -8.58 4.89
N ASP A 170 -0.88 -7.88 4.80
CA ASP A 170 -1.24 -6.81 5.73
C ASP A 170 -2.59 -7.02 6.43
N GLY A 171 -3.27 -8.11 6.16
CA GLY A 171 -4.56 -8.41 6.75
C GLY A 171 -5.23 -9.66 6.22
N ILE A 172 -6.50 -9.77 6.52
CA ILE A 172 -7.41 -10.81 6.08
C ILE A 172 -8.66 -10.15 5.50
N VAL A 173 -9.16 -10.65 4.38
CA VAL A 173 -10.47 -10.29 3.87
C VAL A 173 -11.46 -11.42 4.12
N LEU A 174 -12.59 -11.06 4.72
CA LEU A 174 -13.74 -11.93 4.92
C LEU A 174 -14.77 -11.59 3.85
N LYS A 175 -15.31 -12.58 3.19
CA LYS A 175 -16.30 -12.43 2.13
C LYS A 175 -17.46 -13.39 2.34
N VAL A 176 -18.67 -12.94 2.05
CA VAL A 176 -19.83 -13.84 1.93
C VAL A 176 -19.56 -14.78 0.78
N ASN A 177 -19.69 -16.10 1.00
CA ASN A 177 -19.31 -17.10 -0.01
C ASN A 177 -20.31 -17.17 -1.19
N SER A 178 -21.62 -17.11 -0.95
CA SER A 178 -22.64 -17.18 -2.00
C SER A 178 -22.65 -15.94 -2.88
N LEU A 179 -22.43 -16.09 -4.19
CA LEU A 179 -22.48 -15.00 -5.16
C LEU A 179 -23.88 -14.39 -5.26
N ARG A 180 -24.93 -15.20 -5.12
CA ARG A 180 -26.31 -14.72 -5.05
C ARG A 180 -26.50 -13.80 -3.85
N GLN A 181 -25.98 -14.14 -2.67
CA GLN A 181 -26.04 -13.29 -1.49
C GLN A 181 -25.19 -12.03 -1.67
N GLN A 182 -24.02 -12.13 -2.29
CA GLN A 182 -23.18 -10.95 -2.62
C GLN A 182 -23.96 -9.96 -3.50
N LYS A 183 -24.64 -10.47 -4.52
CA LYS A 183 -25.47 -9.66 -5.43
C LYS A 183 -26.62 -8.97 -4.68
N ASN A 184 -27.28 -9.67 -3.75
CA ASN A 184 -28.39 -9.13 -2.96
C ASN A 184 -27.92 -8.04 -1.97
N LEU A 185 -26.76 -8.23 -1.34
CA LEU A 185 -26.16 -7.24 -0.43
C LEU A 185 -25.67 -6.00 -1.20
N GLY A 186 -25.17 -6.18 -2.40
CA GLY A 186 -24.74 -5.11 -3.28
C GLY A 186 -23.53 -4.32 -2.78
N PHE A 187 -23.47 -3.06 -3.18
CA PHE A 187 -22.35 -2.15 -2.96
C PHE A 187 -22.82 -0.86 -2.29
N THR A 188 -21.90 -0.22 -1.56
CA THR A 188 -21.96 1.21 -1.26
C THR A 188 -21.31 1.99 -2.42
N ALA A 189 -21.30 3.32 -2.35
CA ALA A 189 -20.57 4.13 -3.34
C ALA A 189 -19.06 3.81 -3.43
N LYS A 190 -18.47 3.20 -2.40
CA LYS A 190 -17.01 2.99 -2.30
C LYS A 190 -16.57 1.54 -2.12
N SER A 191 -17.45 0.66 -1.64
CA SER A 191 -17.07 -0.70 -1.22
C SER A 191 -18.22 -1.69 -1.32
N PRO A 192 -17.93 -3.02 -1.46
CA PRO A 192 -18.94 -4.05 -1.36
C PRO A 192 -19.46 -4.17 0.08
N ARG A 193 -20.76 -4.47 0.22
CA ARG A 193 -21.39 -4.74 1.54
C ARG A 193 -21.17 -6.18 2.02
N TRP A 194 -20.68 -7.04 1.16
CA TRP A 194 -20.48 -8.46 1.39
C TRP A 194 -19.03 -8.84 1.70
N ALA A 195 -18.14 -7.85 1.83
CA ALA A 195 -16.75 -8.08 2.17
C ALA A 195 -16.27 -7.09 3.24
N ILE A 196 -15.43 -7.57 4.16
CA ILE A 196 -14.80 -6.77 5.19
C ILE A 196 -13.31 -7.12 5.28
N ALA A 197 -12.47 -6.11 5.37
CA ALA A 197 -11.04 -6.29 5.60
C ALA A 197 -10.73 -6.14 7.09
N TYR A 198 -10.08 -7.16 7.63
CA TYR A 198 -9.43 -7.10 8.95
C TYR A 198 -7.95 -6.82 8.72
N LYS A 199 -7.49 -5.66 9.10
CA LYS A 199 -6.07 -5.29 9.01
C LYS A 199 -5.35 -5.74 10.28
N PHE A 200 -4.22 -6.43 10.11
CA PHE A 200 -3.37 -6.76 11.25
C PHE A 200 -2.85 -5.48 11.91
N GLN A 201 -2.53 -5.60 13.19
CA GLN A 201 -1.90 -4.50 13.89
C GLN A 201 -0.58 -4.15 13.20
N ALA A 202 -0.37 -2.87 12.96
CA ALA A 202 0.86 -2.39 12.35
C ALA A 202 2.08 -2.75 13.22
N GLU A 203 3.18 -3.12 12.57
CA GLU A 203 4.44 -3.28 13.29
C GLU A 203 4.85 -1.95 13.90
N ARG A 204 5.43 -2.04 15.10
CA ARG A 204 5.82 -0.91 15.91
C ARG A 204 7.28 -1.04 16.31
N ALA A 205 8.03 0.02 16.15
CA ALA A 205 9.43 0.09 16.57
C ALA A 205 9.63 1.28 17.51
N LEU A 206 10.63 1.15 18.40
CA LEU A 206 11.04 2.21 19.32
C LEU A 206 12.33 2.83 18.81
N THR A 207 12.37 4.15 18.70
CA THR A 207 13.55 4.88 18.23
C THR A 207 13.60 6.28 18.82
N ARG A 208 14.78 6.93 18.77
CA ARG A 208 15.00 8.27 19.33
C ARG A 208 14.52 9.36 18.38
N LEU A 209 13.81 10.35 18.92
CA LEU A 209 13.47 11.60 18.24
C LEU A 209 14.67 12.57 18.30
N ASN A 210 15.25 12.88 17.14
CA ASN A 210 16.40 13.80 17.05
C ASN A 210 15.97 15.26 16.87
N ARG A 211 14.99 15.50 16.01
CA ARG A 211 14.44 16.84 15.74
C ARG A 211 13.08 16.73 15.07
N VAL A 212 12.33 17.82 15.07
CA VAL A 212 11.09 17.99 14.29
C VAL A 212 11.34 19.01 13.19
N THR A 213 10.97 18.66 11.97
CA THR A 213 10.96 19.53 10.79
C THR A 213 9.52 19.71 10.31
N TYR A 214 9.27 20.71 9.48
CA TYR A 214 7.94 21.03 9.01
C TYR A 214 7.93 21.06 7.49
N GLN A 215 6.90 20.47 6.89
CA GLN A 215 6.71 20.46 5.44
C GLN A 215 5.44 21.22 5.09
N VAL A 216 5.52 22.07 4.07
CA VAL A 216 4.37 22.83 3.56
C VAL A 216 3.83 22.12 2.32
N GLY A 217 2.58 21.72 2.38
CA GLY A 217 1.90 21.08 1.25
C GLY A 217 1.34 22.07 0.24
N ARG A 218 0.84 21.55 -0.88
CA ARG A 218 0.21 22.30 -1.97
C ARG A 218 -0.89 23.28 -1.54
N THR A 219 -1.67 22.90 -0.52
CA THR A 219 -2.78 23.70 0.02
C THR A 219 -2.35 24.64 1.14
N GLY A 220 -1.03 24.75 1.41
CA GLY A 220 -0.50 25.51 2.52
C GLY A 220 -0.49 24.75 3.86
N ALA A 221 -1.08 23.55 3.94
CA ALA A 221 -1.08 22.76 5.17
C ALA A 221 0.35 22.44 5.61
N VAL A 222 0.65 22.70 6.90
CA VAL A 222 1.96 22.50 7.51
C VAL A 222 1.96 21.23 8.33
N THR A 223 2.73 20.24 7.87
CA THR A 223 2.82 18.93 8.51
C THR A 223 4.13 18.80 9.28
N PRO A 224 4.10 18.51 10.59
CA PRO A 224 5.29 18.24 11.37
C PRO A 224 5.82 16.83 11.09
N VAL A 225 7.14 16.70 10.96
CA VAL A 225 7.84 15.44 10.65
C VAL A 225 8.93 15.19 11.70
N ALA A 226 8.81 14.07 12.39
CA ALA A 226 9.86 13.58 13.28
C ALA A 226 11.04 13.07 12.46
N ASN A 227 12.26 13.53 12.78
CA ASN A 227 13.49 12.96 12.28
C ASN A 227 14.07 12.07 13.39
N LEU A 228 14.35 10.82 13.05
CA LEU A 228 14.58 9.72 13.98
C LEU A 228 15.96 9.11 13.77
N ASP A 229 16.47 8.45 14.80
CA ASP A 229 17.53 7.47 14.57
C ASP A 229 17.00 6.38 13.64
N PRO A 230 17.82 5.89 12.70
CA PRO A 230 17.40 4.85 11.76
C PRO A 230 16.92 3.61 12.52
N VAL A 231 15.73 3.14 12.22
CA VAL A 231 15.15 1.94 12.82
C VAL A 231 14.57 1.02 11.75
N GLN A 232 14.79 -0.28 11.90
CA GLN A 232 14.20 -1.30 11.04
C GLN A 232 12.72 -1.46 11.37
N LEU A 233 11.86 -1.34 10.36
CA LEU A 233 10.40 -1.47 10.51
C LEU A 233 9.77 -1.95 9.20
N SER A 234 9.07 -3.08 9.26
CA SER A 234 8.39 -3.69 8.10
C SER A 234 9.29 -3.82 6.86
N GLY A 235 10.50 -4.37 7.06
CA GLY A 235 11.46 -4.60 5.98
C GLY A 235 12.14 -3.34 5.41
N THR A 236 11.94 -2.18 6.03
CA THR A 236 12.55 -0.91 5.60
C THR A 236 13.23 -0.18 6.74
N ILE A 237 14.24 0.65 6.44
CA ILE A 237 14.85 1.54 7.43
C ILE A 237 14.07 2.85 7.46
N VAL A 238 13.43 3.13 8.59
CA VAL A 238 12.69 4.36 8.84
C VAL A 238 13.59 5.38 9.52
N LYS A 239 13.68 6.58 8.95
CA LYS A 239 14.44 7.74 9.49
C LYS A 239 13.53 8.95 9.75
N ARG A 240 12.31 8.92 9.22
CA ARG A 240 11.35 10.04 9.33
C ARG A 240 9.94 9.47 9.50
N ALA A 241 9.14 10.14 10.34
CA ALA A 241 7.75 9.76 10.56
C ALA A 241 6.85 10.99 10.72
N SER A 242 5.60 10.89 10.29
CA SER A 242 4.63 11.98 10.45
C SER A 242 4.22 12.15 11.91
N LEU A 243 4.08 13.40 12.33
CA LEU A 243 3.45 13.81 13.58
C LEU A 243 2.05 14.39 13.36
N HIS A 244 1.53 14.28 12.15
CA HIS A 244 0.23 14.74 11.69
C HIS A 244 -0.02 16.25 11.87
N ASN A 245 -0.13 16.75 13.11
CA ASN A 245 -0.48 18.14 13.42
C ASN A 245 -0.01 18.56 14.83
N ALA A 246 -0.30 19.80 15.21
CA ALA A 246 0.07 20.36 16.50
C ALA A 246 -0.58 19.63 17.69
N ASP A 247 -1.83 19.19 17.55
CA ASP A 247 -2.59 18.55 18.63
C ASP A 247 -1.95 17.20 19.00
N ILE A 248 -1.42 16.47 18.03
CA ILE A 248 -0.70 15.22 18.27
C ILE A 248 0.61 15.48 19.03
N ILE A 249 1.38 16.51 18.64
CA ILE A 249 2.62 16.90 19.35
C ILE A 249 2.32 17.24 20.81
N GLU A 250 1.27 18.02 21.04
CA GLU A 250 0.88 18.44 22.38
C GLU A 250 0.34 17.27 23.23
N GLY A 251 -0.54 16.44 22.65
CA GLY A 251 -1.10 15.27 23.30
C GLY A 251 -0.07 14.20 23.67
N LEU A 252 0.99 14.06 22.89
CA LEU A 252 2.13 13.19 23.19
C LEU A 252 3.07 13.78 24.24
N ASP A 253 2.97 15.10 24.51
CA ASP A 253 3.92 15.83 25.37
C ASP A 253 5.37 15.58 24.92
N LEU A 254 5.63 15.80 23.64
CA LEU A 254 6.83 15.38 22.93
C LEU A 254 8.03 16.28 23.28
N HIS A 255 9.18 15.66 23.54
CA HIS A 255 10.46 16.35 23.77
C HIS A 255 11.54 15.82 22.82
N ILE A 256 12.49 16.67 22.47
CA ILE A 256 13.67 16.23 21.71
C ILE A 256 14.48 15.25 22.57
N GLY A 257 14.87 14.13 21.96
CA GLY A 257 15.54 13.03 22.64
C GLY A 257 14.61 11.95 23.19
N ASP A 258 13.30 12.14 23.14
CA ASP A 258 12.33 11.10 23.52
C ASP A 258 12.53 9.81 22.72
N MET A 259 12.33 8.69 23.40
CA MET A 259 12.09 7.40 22.72
C MET A 259 10.64 7.36 22.28
N VAL A 260 10.43 7.26 20.97
CA VAL A 260 9.11 7.32 20.34
C VAL A 260 8.75 6.02 19.64
N TYR A 261 7.49 5.66 19.69
CA TYR A 261 6.94 4.53 18.98
C TYR A 261 6.55 4.95 17.56
N VAL A 262 7.13 4.25 16.57
CA VAL A 262 6.88 4.44 15.15
C VAL A 262 6.08 3.25 14.65
N GLU A 263 4.98 3.50 13.98
CA GLU A 263 4.17 2.49 13.29
C GLU A 263 4.19 2.74 11.79
N LYS A 264 4.19 1.63 11.04
CA LYS A 264 4.01 1.61 9.59
C LYS A 264 2.91 0.61 9.28
N GLY A 265 1.67 1.10 9.23
CA GLY A 265 0.51 0.31 8.79
C GLY A 265 0.45 0.23 7.27
N GLY A 266 -0.66 -0.26 6.72
CA GLY A 266 -0.91 -0.31 5.26
C GLY A 266 -0.78 1.04 4.54
N GLU A 267 -0.48 2.10 5.26
CA GLU A 267 -0.05 3.39 4.72
C GLU A 267 1.47 3.39 4.54
N ILE A 268 1.91 3.92 3.42
CA ILE A 268 3.34 4.00 3.04
C ILE A 268 4.13 4.91 4.00
N ILE A 269 3.45 5.84 4.68
CA ILE A 269 4.06 6.89 5.52
C ILE A 269 4.12 6.43 6.98
N PRO A 270 5.33 6.27 7.57
CA PRO A 270 5.47 6.01 8.99
C PRO A 270 4.89 7.16 9.84
N LYS A 271 4.29 6.82 10.98
CA LYS A 271 3.72 7.78 11.91
C LYS A 271 4.18 7.52 13.34
N ILE A 272 4.26 8.59 14.13
CA ILE A 272 4.51 8.50 15.58
C ILE A 272 3.17 8.25 16.27
N THR A 273 3.12 7.22 17.12
CA THR A 273 1.90 6.80 17.83
C THR A 273 2.01 6.91 19.34
N GLY A 274 3.22 7.11 19.87
CA GLY A 274 3.41 7.22 21.30
C GLY A 274 4.83 7.63 21.68
N VAL A 275 5.01 7.93 22.96
CA VAL A 275 6.28 8.21 23.61
C VAL A 275 6.48 7.24 24.76
N ASP A 276 7.66 6.66 24.87
CA ASP A 276 8.07 5.90 26.04
C ASP A 276 8.50 6.86 27.15
N LYS A 277 7.55 7.26 27.99
CA LYS A 277 7.81 8.21 29.09
C LYS A 277 8.67 7.62 30.19
N ASP A 278 8.68 6.30 30.35
CA ASP A 278 9.49 5.61 31.35
C ASP A 278 10.97 5.61 30.97
N ALA A 279 11.28 5.69 29.68
CA ALA A 279 12.62 5.81 29.16
C ALA A 279 13.18 7.26 29.20
N ARG A 280 12.39 8.24 29.64
CA ARG A 280 12.86 9.64 29.77
C ARG A 280 13.95 9.75 30.82
N SER A 281 15.12 10.26 30.41
CA SER A 281 16.20 10.60 31.32
C SER A 281 16.09 12.03 31.84
N MET A 282 16.83 12.37 32.90
CA MET A 282 16.92 13.76 33.37
C MET A 282 17.59 14.71 32.37
N LEU A 283 18.19 14.17 31.30
CA LEU A 283 18.87 14.92 30.24
C LEU A 283 17.99 15.02 28.98
N ILE A 284 16.67 14.99 29.14
CA ILE A 284 15.76 15.17 27.99
C ILE A 284 15.86 16.59 27.46
N GLY A 285 15.74 16.74 26.15
CA GLY A 285 15.78 18.04 25.48
C GLY A 285 14.49 18.87 25.67
N GLU A 286 14.43 19.96 24.94
CA GLU A 286 13.32 20.89 25.02
C GLU A 286 12.00 20.25 24.54
N LYS A 287 10.90 20.70 25.16
CA LYS A 287 9.55 20.35 24.70
C LYS A 287 9.31 20.87 23.28
N VAL A 288 8.85 19.99 22.41
CA VAL A 288 8.52 20.35 21.03
C VAL A 288 7.30 21.27 21.04
N LYS A 289 7.46 22.47 20.48
CA LYS A 289 6.38 23.41 20.25
C LYS A 289 6.14 23.53 18.74
N PHE A 290 4.86 23.58 18.35
CA PHE A 290 4.54 23.81 16.95
C PHE A 290 4.95 25.22 16.53
N ILE A 291 5.43 25.36 15.29
CA ILE A 291 5.90 26.65 14.77
C ILE A 291 4.74 27.61 14.55
N THR A 292 5.01 28.90 14.66
CA THR A 292 4.02 29.98 14.44
C THR A 292 4.10 30.63 13.07
N HIS A 293 5.22 30.41 12.36
CA HIS A 293 5.48 30.98 11.05
C HIS A 293 5.87 29.89 10.05
N CYS A 294 5.54 30.11 8.79
CA CYS A 294 5.87 29.20 7.69
C CYS A 294 7.39 29.04 7.56
N PRO A 295 7.93 27.82 7.53
CA PRO A 295 9.37 27.60 7.44
C PRO A 295 9.94 27.99 6.07
N GLU A 296 9.09 28.17 5.05
CA GLU A 296 9.49 28.44 3.68
C GLU A 296 9.40 29.93 3.30
N CYS A 297 8.36 30.62 3.73
CA CYS A 297 8.14 32.03 3.35
C CYS A 297 8.01 32.99 4.53
N GLY A 298 8.08 32.53 5.78
CA GLY A 298 8.01 33.38 6.97
C GLY A 298 6.63 33.93 7.32
N SER A 299 5.58 33.67 6.53
CA SER A 299 4.23 34.14 6.82
C SER A 299 3.68 33.52 8.08
N LYS A 300 2.94 34.29 8.89
CA LYS A 300 2.28 33.79 10.08
C LYS A 300 1.27 32.71 9.71
N LEU A 301 1.35 31.56 10.38
CA LEU A 301 0.44 30.45 10.18
C LEU A 301 -0.95 30.77 10.74
N ILE A 302 -1.99 30.26 10.09
CA ILE A 302 -3.37 30.36 10.53
C ILE A 302 -3.94 28.96 10.81
N ARG A 303 -4.88 28.86 11.72
CA ARG A 303 -5.64 27.66 11.98
C ARG A 303 -7.12 28.01 11.93
N PHE A 304 -7.88 27.29 11.12
CA PHE A 304 -9.31 27.48 11.03
C PHE A 304 -10.02 26.80 12.20
N GLU A 305 -11.15 27.36 12.60
CA GLU A 305 -11.97 26.80 13.67
C GLU A 305 -12.46 25.39 13.27
N GLY A 306 -12.28 24.42 14.17
CA GLY A 306 -12.64 23.01 13.92
C GLY A 306 -11.62 22.20 13.10
N GLU A 307 -10.54 22.81 12.60
CA GLU A 307 -9.49 22.09 11.88
C GLU A 307 -8.26 21.84 12.76
N ALA A 308 -7.65 20.64 12.59
CA ALA A 308 -6.44 20.27 13.29
C ALA A 308 -5.17 20.81 12.64
N ALA A 309 -5.23 21.16 11.36
CA ALA A 309 -4.08 21.61 10.58
C ALA A 309 -3.84 23.13 10.71
N HIS A 310 -2.56 23.51 10.65
CA HIS A 310 -2.14 24.89 10.47
C HIS A 310 -1.79 25.14 9.01
N TYR A 311 -2.07 26.33 8.50
CA TYR A 311 -1.89 26.67 7.09
C TYR A 311 -1.01 27.91 6.92
N CYS A 312 -0.19 27.89 5.90
CA CYS A 312 0.46 29.09 5.37
C CYS A 312 -0.53 29.81 4.44
N PRO A 313 -0.96 31.04 4.74
CA PRO A 313 -1.93 31.77 3.92
C PRO A 313 -1.34 32.37 2.63
N ASN A 314 -0.02 32.31 2.45
CA ASN A 314 0.67 32.92 1.31
C ASN A 314 0.61 32.03 0.06
N GLU A 315 -0.56 31.91 -0.55
CA GLU A 315 -0.80 31.02 -1.68
C GLU A 315 -0.05 31.39 -2.96
N THR A 316 0.31 32.66 -3.11
CA THR A 316 0.86 33.20 -4.36
C THR A 316 2.38 33.33 -4.36
N ALA A 317 3.01 33.29 -3.18
CA ALA A 317 4.45 33.51 -3.08
C ALA A 317 5.18 32.44 -2.23
N CYS A 318 4.47 31.49 -1.62
CA CYS A 318 5.10 30.39 -0.91
C CYS A 318 5.58 29.29 -1.89
N PRO A 319 6.90 29.03 -2.01
CA PRO A 319 7.44 28.17 -3.06
C PRO A 319 6.85 26.76 -3.09
N PRO A 320 6.69 26.02 -1.97
CA PRO A 320 6.09 24.69 -2.00
C PRO A 320 4.64 24.67 -2.46
N GLN A 321 3.86 25.75 -2.18
CA GLN A 321 2.49 25.86 -2.64
C GLN A 321 2.41 26.06 -4.15
N ILE A 322 3.28 26.91 -4.70
CA ILE A 322 3.35 27.16 -6.14
C ILE A 322 3.78 25.88 -6.87
N LYS A 323 4.88 25.27 -6.45
CA LYS A 323 5.36 24.00 -7.00
C LYS A 323 4.29 22.91 -6.95
N GLY A 324 3.71 22.69 -5.79
CA GLY A 324 2.70 21.66 -5.61
C GLY A 324 1.41 21.90 -6.43
N LYS A 325 1.05 23.17 -6.70
CA LYS A 325 -0.07 23.50 -7.60
C LYS A 325 0.27 23.12 -9.05
N ILE A 326 1.50 23.39 -9.51
CA ILE A 326 1.97 23.02 -10.84
C ILE A 326 2.06 21.49 -10.97
N GLU A 327 2.68 20.81 -10.01
CA GLU A 327 2.76 19.35 -9.99
C GLU A 327 1.37 18.69 -10.03
N HIS A 328 0.42 19.24 -9.29
CA HIS A 328 -0.96 18.75 -9.33
C HIS A 328 -1.60 19.01 -10.67
N PHE A 329 -1.42 20.21 -11.26
CA PHE A 329 -1.97 20.57 -12.57
C PHE A 329 -1.52 19.62 -13.68
N ILE A 330 -0.23 19.25 -13.71
CA ILE A 330 0.33 18.34 -14.71
C ILE A 330 0.01 16.86 -14.41
N SER A 331 -0.43 16.52 -13.19
CA SER A 331 -0.64 15.15 -12.73
C SER A 331 -1.82 14.45 -13.43
N ARG A 332 -1.86 13.11 -13.32
CA ARG A 332 -2.96 12.27 -13.80
C ARG A 332 -4.33 12.67 -13.27
N LYS A 333 -4.39 13.29 -12.10
CA LYS A 333 -5.65 13.73 -11.45
C LYS A 333 -6.18 15.05 -12.01
N ALA A 334 -5.43 15.73 -12.85
CA ALA A 334 -5.81 16.99 -13.47
C ALA A 334 -5.63 16.93 -14.99
N MET A 335 -4.59 17.56 -15.56
CA MET A 335 -4.40 17.66 -17.02
C MET A 335 -3.68 16.47 -17.65
N ASN A 336 -3.09 15.57 -16.84
CA ASN A 336 -2.37 14.38 -17.29
C ASN A 336 -1.36 14.65 -18.42
N ILE A 337 -0.44 15.58 -18.18
CA ILE A 337 0.55 15.99 -19.20
C ILE A 337 1.69 14.97 -19.19
N ASP A 338 1.83 14.22 -20.29
CA ASP A 338 2.91 13.25 -20.46
C ASP A 338 4.27 13.92 -20.57
N GLY A 339 5.30 13.31 -19.99
CA GLY A 339 6.68 13.81 -20.00
C GLY A 339 6.98 14.94 -19.02
N LEU A 340 5.98 15.46 -18.31
CA LEU A 340 6.16 16.41 -17.21
C LEU A 340 5.92 15.74 -15.87
N GLY A 341 6.93 15.76 -15.00
CA GLY A 341 6.88 15.21 -13.65
C GLY A 341 7.40 16.20 -12.61
N PRO A 342 7.35 15.82 -11.31
CA PRO A 342 7.87 16.66 -10.22
C PRO A 342 9.33 17.07 -10.38
N GLU A 343 10.13 16.25 -11.06
CA GLU A 343 11.55 16.54 -11.34
C GLU A 343 11.75 17.69 -12.35
N THR A 344 10.71 18.03 -13.12
CA THR A 344 10.75 19.10 -14.12
C THR A 344 10.27 20.43 -13.52
N VAL A 345 9.49 20.39 -12.45
CA VAL A 345 8.94 21.55 -11.74
C VAL A 345 9.91 22.04 -10.65
#